data_5a3ef9b8bfa3a493c97e1468e4618477
#
_entry.id   5a3ef9b8bfa3a493c97e1468e4618477
#
_cell.length_a   1.000
_cell.length_b   1.000
_cell.length_c   1.000
_cell.angle_alpha   90.00
_cell.angle_beta   90.00
_cell.angle_gamma   90.00
#
_symmetry.space_group_name_H-M   'P 1'
#
loop_
_entity.id
_entity.type
_entity.pdbx_description
1 polymer ?
#
loop_
_entity_poly.entity_id
_entity_poly.type
_entity_poly.pdbx_seq_one_letter_code
_entity_poly.pdbx_strand_id
1 'polypeptide(L)'
;MRFLYTLTLLFFSFNIFAQTKTLKTLALEYVDAKQYIQAIEFIGEAERLNIDSAENLLPIKLFCQYKLKKHKAAKETLQAIDEFDVAEPASDIIRFYYTAVDNNEEALAEESLEFIETDPQQFYKQLQVLNKKDISMIAGKIRSYLDTQEQDEIPEYKSALAVIYFADSNYRECYNMLSTAIEDYPLGFSFYMLGKIKTLQQEYISAISYFNQAESHNFKTLSLYKDRGIAKGFDKDFKGAIEDMDLCIQNDNSAELYYLRAVFYTNLLQYDKAIIDINTAISIDDTIAKYHNQKGIIFSNTEMYADAIICFQTAIALNPELNYINNNLGIALEKAGFTAKAIKHYNINIKKHPYYADSYFNLGRIAYDANQYKQAIKLLSKANDLNPKYSDIQYFLGMAYIKSEKLEQGCFYLEMAKENGNTNATQAIEIYCIKESSQDNEE
;
A
#
# COMPACT_ATOMS: atom_id res chain seq x y z
N MET A 1 18.38 -35.88 19.60
CA MET A 1 17.96 -36.24 20.97
C MET A 1 17.30 -35.09 21.74
N ARG A 2 17.79 -33.83 21.76
CA ARG A 2 17.09 -32.73 22.43
C ARG A 2 15.74 -32.33 21.70
N PHE A 3 15.66 -32.47 20.41
CA PHE A 3 14.44 -32.17 19.62
C PHE A 3 13.33 -33.21 19.84
N LEU A 4 13.69 -34.49 19.92
CA LEU A 4 12.73 -35.54 20.31
C LEU A 4 12.18 -35.36 21.74
N TYR A 5 12.99 -34.87 22.66
CA TYR A 5 12.56 -34.62 24.05
C TYR A 5 11.59 -33.44 24.16
N THR A 6 11.77 -32.41 23.31
CA THR A 6 10.84 -31.28 23.26
C THR A 6 9.54 -31.64 22.54
N LEU A 7 9.58 -32.49 21.51
CA LEU A 7 8.36 -32.97 20.84
C LEU A 7 7.56 -33.93 21.75
N THR A 8 8.22 -34.87 22.46
CA THR A 8 7.55 -35.73 23.44
C THR A 8 7.02 -34.95 24.65
N LEU A 9 7.69 -33.93 25.11
CA LEU A 9 7.18 -33.02 26.13
C LEU A 9 6.01 -32.15 25.63
N LEU A 10 6.03 -31.71 24.37
CA LEU A 10 4.89 -31.05 23.72
C LEU A 10 3.71 -32.03 23.63
N PHE A 11 3.90 -33.28 23.23
CA PHE A 11 2.82 -34.27 23.14
C PHE A 11 2.33 -34.72 24.55
N PHE A 12 3.17 -34.76 25.61
CA PHE A 12 2.72 -35.01 26.95
C PHE A 12 2.03 -33.80 27.59
N SER A 13 2.45 -32.59 27.29
CA SER A 13 1.73 -31.35 27.66
C SER A 13 0.43 -31.18 26.88
N PHE A 14 0.30 -31.78 25.70
CA PHE A 14 -0.91 -31.79 24.88
C PHE A 14 -2.11 -32.44 25.61
N ASN A 15 -1.89 -33.45 26.41
CA ASN A 15 -2.94 -34.06 27.22
C ASN A 15 -3.39 -33.20 28.42
N ILE A 16 -2.65 -32.15 28.76
CA ILE A 16 -2.97 -31.24 29.87
C ILE A 16 -3.49 -29.90 29.39
N PHE A 17 -3.14 -29.49 28.13
CA PHE A 17 -3.56 -28.21 27.51
C PHE A 17 -4.52 -28.36 26.31
N ALA A 18 -5.09 -29.54 26.10
CA ALA A 18 -5.85 -29.93 24.90
C ALA A 18 -7.24 -29.26 24.73
N GLN A 19 -7.39 -27.99 25.04
CA GLN A 19 -8.64 -27.28 24.75
C GLN A 19 -8.56 -26.16 23.68
N THR A 20 -7.41 -25.80 23.08
CA THR A 20 -7.37 -24.58 22.26
C THR A 20 -6.57 -24.59 20.95
N LYS A 21 -5.68 -25.54 20.64
CA LYS A 21 -4.92 -25.49 19.36
C LYS A 21 -4.95 -26.81 18.59
N THR A 22 -5.40 -26.74 17.31
CA THR A 22 -5.33 -27.89 16.40
C THR A 22 -3.91 -28.10 15.88
N LEU A 23 -3.59 -29.34 15.41
CA LEU A 23 -2.31 -29.64 14.73
C LEU A 23 -2.07 -28.71 13.53
N LYS A 24 -3.14 -28.36 12.78
CA LYS A 24 -3.10 -27.42 11.66
C LYS A 24 -2.61 -26.04 12.12
N THR A 25 -3.12 -25.50 13.23
CA THR A 25 -2.70 -24.21 13.79
C THR A 25 -1.22 -24.20 14.17
N LEU A 26 -0.73 -25.29 14.80
CA LEU A 26 0.68 -25.43 15.17
C LEU A 26 1.59 -25.52 13.94
N ALA A 27 1.19 -26.26 12.90
CA ALA A 27 1.94 -26.32 11.66
C ALA A 27 2.01 -24.97 10.96
N LEU A 28 0.92 -24.19 10.97
CA LEU A 28 0.86 -22.85 10.41
C LEU A 28 1.75 -21.84 11.18
N GLU A 29 1.88 -21.97 12.50
CA GLU A 29 2.81 -21.15 13.27
C GLU A 29 4.28 -21.30 12.80
N TYR A 30 4.70 -22.52 12.44
CA TYR A 30 6.01 -22.74 11.82
C TYR A 30 6.12 -22.09 10.42
N VAL A 31 5.03 -22.13 9.64
CA VAL A 31 4.99 -21.50 8.32
C VAL A 31 5.09 -19.98 8.43
N ASP A 32 4.34 -19.37 9.33
CA ASP A 32 4.35 -17.92 9.57
C ASP A 32 5.73 -17.43 10.05
N ALA A 33 6.41 -18.24 10.88
CA ALA A 33 7.79 -18.01 11.27
C ALA A 33 8.83 -18.31 10.17
N LYS A 34 8.38 -18.72 8.97
CA LYS A 34 9.23 -19.17 7.84
C LYS A 34 10.14 -20.37 8.18
N GLN A 35 9.75 -21.16 9.15
CA GLN A 35 10.47 -22.36 9.61
C GLN A 35 9.98 -23.61 8.87
N TYR A 36 10.09 -23.62 7.53
CA TYR A 36 9.52 -24.66 6.68
C TYR A 36 10.08 -26.08 6.92
N ILE A 37 11.35 -26.20 7.32
CA ILE A 37 11.97 -27.49 7.66
C ILE A 37 11.31 -28.05 8.92
N GLN A 38 11.16 -27.23 9.96
CA GLN A 38 10.53 -27.63 11.21
C GLN A 38 9.05 -27.98 11.02
N ALA A 39 8.34 -27.24 10.15
CA ALA A 39 6.98 -27.57 9.78
C ALA A 39 6.88 -28.97 9.14
N ILE A 40 7.76 -29.30 8.17
CA ILE A 40 7.79 -30.62 7.53
C ILE A 40 8.13 -31.73 8.55
N GLU A 41 9.12 -31.52 9.43
CA GLU A 41 9.48 -32.47 10.46
C GLU A 41 8.33 -32.72 11.44
N PHE A 42 7.62 -31.65 11.85
CA PHE A 42 6.44 -31.73 12.70
C PHE A 42 5.32 -32.56 12.03
N ILE A 43 5.02 -32.28 10.78
CA ILE A 43 3.98 -33.01 10.02
C ILE A 43 4.39 -34.48 9.83
N GLY A 44 5.65 -34.75 9.46
CA GLY A 44 6.16 -36.11 9.30
C GLY A 44 6.10 -36.92 10.60
N GLU A 45 6.26 -36.29 11.76
CA GLU A 45 6.09 -36.95 13.05
C GLU A 45 4.62 -37.26 13.35
N ALA A 46 3.69 -36.34 13.01
CA ALA A 46 2.26 -36.57 13.12
C ALA A 46 1.80 -37.74 12.23
N GLU A 47 2.31 -37.84 10.99
CA GLU A 47 2.06 -38.96 10.07
C GLU A 47 2.63 -40.27 10.66
N ARG A 48 3.86 -40.27 11.19
CA ARG A 48 4.50 -41.46 11.76
C ARG A 48 3.78 -42.01 13.00
N LEU A 49 3.18 -41.12 13.80
CA LEU A 49 2.40 -41.48 14.98
C LEU A 49 0.96 -41.85 14.65
N ASN A 50 0.59 -41.87 13.36
CA ASN A 50 -0.73 -42.20 12.85
C ASN A 50 -1.85 -41.42 13.56
N ILE A 51 -1.62 -40.09 13.75
CA ILE A 51 -2.58 -39.21 14.39
C ILE A 51 -3.75 -38.98 13.41
N ASP A 52 -4.96 -39.22 13.88
CA ASP A 52 -6.18 -38.96 13.11
C ASP A 52 -6.17 -37.50 12.58
N SER A 53 -6.37 -37.31 11.30
CA SER A 53 -6.31 -36.03 10.58
C SER A 53 -4.91 -35.55 10.11
N ALA A 54 -3.87 -36.40 10.18
CA ALA A 54 -2.55 -36.02 9.64
C ALA A 54 -2.62 -35.70 8.13
N GLU A 55 -3.50 -36.34 7.36
CA GLU A 55 -3.78 -36.04 5.95
C GLU A 55 -4.20 -34.59 5.71
N ASN A 56 -4.90 -33.96 6.65
CA ASN A 56 -5.28 -32.55 6.58
C ASN A 56 -4.07 -31.59 6.70
N LEU A 57 -2.88 -32.10 6.98
CA LEU A 57 -1.63 -31.35 7.02
C LEU A 57 -0.84 -31.43 5.71
N LEU A 58 -1.25 -32.30 4.77
CA LEU A 58 -0.56 -32.48 3.48
C LEU A 58 -0.46 -31.19 2.67
N PRO A 59 -1.48 -30.31 2.57
CA PRO A 59 -1.36 -29.04 1.87
C PRO A 59 -0.29 -28.12 2.47
N ILE A 60 -0.15 -28.09 3.80
CA ILE A 60 0.90 -27.32 4.48
C ILE A 60 2.28 -27.92 4.20
N LYS A 61 2.39 -29.24 4.22
CA LYS A 61 3.62 -29.97 3.87
C LYS A 61 4.05 -29.67 2.43
N LEU A 62 3.10 -29.75 1.50
CA LEU A 62 3.30 -29.42 0.10
C LEU A 62 3.83 -27.98 -0.08
N PHE A 63 3.20 -27.01 0.56
CA PHE A 63 3.63 -25.61 0.54
C PHE A 63 5.06 -25.45 1.05
N CYS A 64 5.41 -26.07 2.18
CA CYS A 64 6.76 -26.02 2.72
C CYS A 64 7.80 -26.65 1.78
N GLN A 65 7.46 -27.79 1.14
CA GLN A 65 8.32 -28.46 0.18
C GLN A 65 8.54 -27.62 -1.08
N TYR A 66 7.48 -26.96 -1.59
CA TYR A 66 7.58 -25.98 -2.67
C TYR A 66 8.52 -24.83 -2.30
N LYS A 67 8.33 -24.19 -1.14
CA LYS A 67 9.20 -23.08 -0.66
C LYS A 67 10.66 -23.50 -0.50
N LEU A 68 10.93 -24.74 -0.12
CA LEU A 68 12.28 -25.32 -0.02
C LEU A 68 12.81 -25.90 -1.34
N LYS A 69 12.05 -25.80 -2.44
CA LYS A 69 12.40 -26.38 -3.76
C LYS A 69 12.66 -27.87 -3.75
N LYS A 70 11.96 -28.61 -2.89
CA LYS A 70 12.01 -30.09 -2.81
C LYS A 70 11.02 -30.72 -3.79
N HIS A 71 11.23 -30.47 -5.11
CA HIS A 71 10.28 -30.81 -6.17
C HIS A 71 9.82 -32.28 -6.18
N LYS A 72 10.74 -33.24 -5.99
CA LYS A 72 10.37 -34.66 -5.94
C LYS A 72 9.42 -34.96 -4.78
N ALA A 73 9.77 -34.51 -3.58
CA ALA A 73 8.93 -34.73 -2.40
C ALA A 73 7.58 -34.00 -2.50
N ALA A 74 7.54 -32.83 -3.13
CA ALA A 74 6.30 -32.10 -3.36
C ALA A 74 5.35 -32.84 -4.30
N LYS A 75 5.86 -33.44 -5.40
CA LYS A 75 5.05 -34.27 -6.31
C LYS A 75 4.51 -35.51 -5.61
N GLU A 76 5.31 -36.18 -4.78
CA GLU A 76 4.85 -37.31 -3.96
C GLU A 76 3.73 -36.86 -2.99
N THR A 77 3.82 -35.67 -2.43
CA THR A 77 2.78 -35.13 -1.55
C THR A 77 1.52 -34.73 -2.30
N LEU A 78 1.63 -34.20 -3.53
CA LEU A 78 0.47 -33.94 -4.40
C LEU A 78 -0.29 -35.24 -4.71
N GLN A 79 0.42 -36.31 -5.07
CA GLN A 79 -0.21 -37.58 -5.31
C GLN A 79 -0.95 -38.10 -4.05
N ALA A 80 -0.38 -37.96 -2.87
CA ALA A 80 -1.06 -38.32 -1.63
C ALA A 80 -2.31 -37.44 -1.36
N ILE A 81 -2.29 -36.12 -1.69
CA ILE A 81 -3.46 -35.26 -1.61
C ILE A 81 -4.59 -35.77 -2.49
N ASP A 82 -4.27 -36.21 -3.71
CA ASP A 82 -5.26 -36.80 -4.65
C ASP A 82 -5.84 -38.11 -4.11
N GLU A 83 -5.01 -38.97 -3.52
CA GLU A 83 -5.43 -40.25 -2.94
C GLU A 83 -6.37 -40.08 -1.73
N PHE A 84 -6.18 -39.00 -0.93
CA PHE A 84 -6.99 -38.69 0.26
C PHE A 84 -8.13 -37.70 -0.01
N ASP A 85 -8.30 -37.23 -1.24
CA ASP A 85 -9.31 -36.23 -1.63
C ASP A 85 -9.29 -34.95 -0.76
N VAL A 86 -8.09 -34.49 -0.43
CA VAL A 86 -7.87 -33.29 0.38
C VAL A 86 -7.78 -32.07 -0.53
N ALA A 87 -8.92 -31.46 -0.80
CA ALA A 87 -8.98 -30.24 -1.61
C ALA A 87 -8.67 -28.99 -0.76
N GLU A 88 -7.60 -28.28 -1.11
CA GLU A 88 -7.34 -26.92 -0.60
C GLU A 88 -6.77 -26.02 -1.73
N PRO A 89 -7.19 -24.73 -1.81
CA PRO A 89 -6.77 -23.81 -2.89
C PRO A 89 -5.25 -23.68 -3.08
N ALA A 90 -4.48 -23.81 -1.98
CA ALA A 90 -3.02 -23.78 -2.04
C ALA A 90 -2.42 -25.01 -2.73
N SER A 91 -3.11 -26.14 -2.72
CA SER A 91 -2.68 -27.36 -3.42
C SER A 91 -2.89 -27.22 -4.92
N ASP A 92 -4.02 -26.66 -5.34
CA ASP A 92 -4.37 -26.47 -6.73
C ASP A 92 -3.37 -25.57 -7.46
N ILE A 93 -2.99 -24.44 -6.85
CA ILE A 93 -2.01 -23.53 -7.48
C ILE A 93 -0.59 -24.13 -7.53
N ILE A 94 -0.22 -24.98 -6.56
CA ILE A 94 1.06 -25.69 -6.63
C ILE A 94 1.00 -26.80 -7.68
N ARG A 95 -0.15 -27.46 -7.88
CA ARG A 95 -0.39 -28.39 -8.98
C ARG A 95 -0.22 -27.67 -10.31
N PHE A 96 -0.89 -26.56 -10.51
CA PHE A 96 -0.77 -25.68 -11.67
C PHE A 96 0.69 -25.29 -11.98
N TYR A 97 1.48 -24.96 -10.95
CA TYR A 97 2.92 -24.73 -11.11
C TYR A 97 3.65 -25.98 -11.64
N TYR A 98 3.33 -27.20 -11.15
CA TYR A 98 3.99 -28.42 -11.62
C TYR A 98 3.53 -28.82 -13.02
N THR A 99 2.30 -28.54 -13.42
CA THR A 99 1.86 -28.64 -14.82
C THR A 99 2.75 -27.83 -15.75
N ALA A 100 3.08 -26.60 -15.33
CA ALA A 100 4.04 -25.76 -16.05
C ALA A 100 5.47 -26.34 -16.06
N VAL A 101 5.96 -26.87 -14.94
CA VAL A 101 7.32 -27.46 -14.85
C VAL A 101 7.44 -28.69 -15.74
N ASP A 102 6.40 -29.49 -15.88
CA ASP A 102 6.37 -30.71 -16.68
C ASP A 102 6.19 -30.44 -18.19
N ASN A 103 6.14 -29.15 -18.61
CA ASN A 103 5.98 -28.70 -20.00
C ASN A 103 4.67 -29.14 -20.67
N ASN A 104 3.62 -29.35 -19.91
CA ASN A 104 2.29 -29.56 -20.46
C ASN A 104 1.60 -28.21 -20.66
N GLU A 105 1.96 -27.51 -21.73
CA GLU A 105 1.52 -26.12 -21.97
C GLU A 105 0.03 -26.05 -22.36
N GLU A 106 -0.51 -27.07 -23.01
CA GLU A 106 -1.93 -27.19 -23.35
C GLU A 106 -2.78 -27.30 -22.07
N ALA A 107 -2.50 -28.28 -21.20
CA ALA A 107 -3.22 -28.40 -19.93
C ALA A 107 -3.07 -27.17 -19.06
N LEU A 108 -1.90 -26.51 -19.09
CA LEU A 108 -1.66 -25.29 -18.35
C LEU A 108 -2.57 -24.14 -18.82
N ALA A 109 -2.77 -24.01 -20.14
CA ALA A 109 -3.66 -23.01 -20.71
C ALA A 109 -5.13 -23.31 -20.37
N GLU A 110 -5.56 -24.57 -20.49
CA GLU A 110 -6.92 -25.01 -20.12
C GLU A 110 -7.20 -24.81 -18.63
N GLU A 111 -6.29 -25.23 -17.73
CA GLU A 111 -6.42 -25.00 -16.30
C GLU A 111 -6.51 -23.49 -15.96
N SER A 112 -5.77 -22.63 -16.67
CA SER A 112 -5.85 -21.18 -16.46
C SER A 112 -7.21 -20.60 -16.84
N LEU A 113 -7.85 -21.14 -17.87
CA LEU A 113 -9.19 -20.78 -18.29
C LEU A 113 -10.24 -21.25 -17.28
N GLU A 114 -10.14 -22.47 -16.79
CA GLU A 114 -11.02 -23.01 -15.76
C GLU A 114 -10.99 -22.14 -14.48
N PHE A 115 -9.81 -21.71 -14.05
CA PHE A 115 -9.67 -20.80 -12.91
C PHE A 115 -10.36 -19.46 -13.14
N ILE A 116 -10.26 -18.87 -14.34
CA ILE A 116 -10.86 -17.56 -14.61
C ILE A 116 -12.39 -17.64 -14.73
N GLU A 117 -12.92 -18.75 -15.25
CA GLU A 117 -14.36 -19.01 -15.36
C GLU A 117 -14.99 -19.28 -13.99
N THR A 118 -14.25 -19.94 -13.11
CA THR A 118 -14.73 -20.30 -11.77
C THR A 118 -14.69 -19.12 -10.79
N ASP A 119 -13.52 -18.58 -10.50
CA ASP A 119 -13.32 -17.43 -9.63
C ASP A 119 -11.97 -16.71 -9.90
N PRO A 120 -11.96 -15.71 -10.78
CA PRO A 120 -10.74 -15.00 -11.14
C PRO A 120 -10.08 -14.27 -9.96
N GLN A 121 -10.84 -13.84 -8.95
CA GLN A 121 -10.28 -13.23 -7.76
C GLN A 121 -9.57 -14.26 -6.88
N GLN A 122 -10.15 -15.43 -6.74
CA GLN A 122 -9.54 -16.55 -6.00
C GLN A 122 -8.27 -17.02 -6.71
N PHE A 123 -8.31 -17.16 -8.03
CA PHE A 123 -7.12 -17.47 -8.83
C PHE A 123 -5.99 -16.48 -8.59
N TYR A 124 -6.28 -15.17 -8.67
CA TYR A 124 -5.29 -14.14 -8.35
C TYR A 124 -4.70 -14.29 -6.95
N LYS A 125 -5.53 -14.56 -5.93
CA LYS A 125 -5.06 -14.77 -4.56
C LYS A 125 -4.16 -16.00 -4.44
N GLN A 126 -4.52 -17.08 -5.12
CA GLN A 126 -3.73 -18.31 -5.14
C GLN A 126 -2.36 -18.11 -5.81
N LEU A 127 -2.29 -17.37 -6.92
CA LEU A 127 -1.02 -17.02 -7.58
C LEU A 127 -0.03 -16.32 -6.64
N GLN A 128 -0.51 -15.59 -5.61
CA GLN A 128 0.36 -14.96 -4.61
C GLN A 128 1.14 -15.98 -3.72
N VAL A 129 0.76 -17.25 -3.73
CA VAL A 129 1.50 -18.33 -3.06
C VAL A 129 2.82 -18.61 -3.78
N LEU A 130 2.85 -18.47 -5.11
CA LEU A 130 4.03 -18.68 -5.94
C LEU A 130 5.02 -17.51 -5.80
N ASN A 131 6.28 -17.76 -6.10
CA ASN A 131 7.24 -16.68 -6.21
C ASN A 131 7.17 -16.03 -7.61
N LYS A 132 7.63 -14.79 -7.72
CA LYS A 132 7.55 -14.02 -8.95
C LYS A 132 8.16 -14.71 -10.16
N LYS A 133 9.30 -15.41 -9.99
CA LYS A 133 9.97 -16.11 -11.09
C LYS A 133 9.10 -17.26 -11.65
N ASP A 134 8.40 -17.96 -10.77
CA ASP A 134 7.53 -19.06 -11.18
C ASP A 134 6.29 -18.53 -11.89
N ILE A 135 5.70 -17.42 -11.43
CA ILE A 135 4.57 -16.74 -12.10
C ILE A 135 4.98 -16.28 -13.50
N SER A 136 6.15 -15.63 -13.64
CA SER A 136 6.67 -15.19 -14.95
C SER A 136 6.93 -16.38 -15.89
N MET A 137 7.39 -17.53 -15.38
CA MET A 137 7.58 -18.75 -16.18
C MET A 137 6.24 -19.27 -16.69
N ILE A 138 5.23 -19.33 -15.81
CA ILE A 138 3.87 -19.78 -16.18
C ILE A 138 3.30 -18.86 -17.27
N ALA A 139 3.35 -17.56 -17.07
CA ALA A 139 2.87 -16.59 -18.06
C ALA A 139 3.54 -16.78 -19.43
N GLY A 140 4.86 -16.96 -19.44
CA GLY A 140 5.62 -17.16 -20.68
C GLY A 140 5.23 -18.44 -21.42
N LYS A 141 4.99 -19.53 -20.70
CA LYS A 141 4.61 -20.80 -21.31
C LYS A 141 3.20 -20.77 -21.89
N ILE A 142 2.22 -20.23 -21.15
CA ILE A 142 0.85 -20.05 -21.66
C ILE A 142 0.87 -19.16 -22.90
N ARG A 143 1.58 -18.04 -22.86
CA ARG A 143 1.69 -17.11 -24.00
C ARG A 143 2.27 -17.83 -25.22
N SER A 144 3.39 -18.56 -25.06
CA SER A 144 4.02 -19.31 -26.15
C SER A 144 3.08 -20.34 -26.77
N TYR A 145 2.35 -21.07 -25.94
CA TYR A 145 1.35 -22.04 -26.44
C TYR A 145 0.22 -21.36 -27.23
N LEU A 146 -0.37 -20.30 -26.68
CA LEU A 146 -1.48 -19.58 -27.33
C LEU A 146 -1.06 -18.97 -28.67
N ASP A 147 0.16 -18.39 -28.76
CA ASP A 147 0.73 -17.86 -29.99
C ASP A 147 0.83 -18.96 -31.08
N THR A 148 1.22 -20.21 -30.71
CA THR A 148 1.35 -21.32 -31.65
C THR A 148 0.00 -21.85 -32.15
N GLN A 149 -1.05 -21.69 -31.35
CA GLN A 149 -2.41 -22.13 -31.66
C GLN A 149 -3.30 -21.04 -32.29
N GLU A 150 -2.75 -19.82 -32.48
CA GLU A 150 -3.52 -18.66 -32.90
C GLU A 150 -4.70 -18.32 -31.96
N GLN A 151 -4.58 -18.70 -30.68
CA GLN A 151 -5.60 -18.52 -29.65
C GLN A 151 -5.35 -17.30 -28.76
N ASP A 152 -4.26 -16.59 -28.96
CA ASP A 152 -3.88 -15.43 -28.15
C ASP A 152 -4.83 -14.23 -28.34
N GLU A 153 -5.66 -14.27 -29.41
CA GLU A 153 -6.70 -13.28 -29.66
C GLU A 153 -8.05 -13.59 -28.98
N ILE A 154 -8.21 -14.81 -28.41
CA ILE A 154 -9.45 -15.21 -27.72
C ILE A 154 -9.59 -14.45 -26.39
N PRO A 155 -10.69 -13.69 -26.16
CA PRO A 155 -10.83 -12.80 -25.02
C PRO A 155 -10.72 -13.50 -23.64
N GLU A 156 -11.20 -14.73 -23.54
CA GLU A 156 -11.14 -15.55 -22.33
C GLU A 156 -9.69 -15.85 -21.94
N TYR A 157 -8.87 -16.31 -22.89
CA TYR A 157 -7.44 -16.56 -22.64
C TYR A 157 -6.67 -15.28 -22.36
N LYS A 158 -7.01 -14.18 -23.04
CA LYS A 158 -6.44 -12.86 -22.71
C LYS A 158 -6.74 -12.47 -21.26
N SER A 159 -7.97 -12.71 -20.80
CA SER A 159 -8.38 -12.44 -19.43
C SER A 159 -7.64 -13.32 -18.43
N ALA A 160 -7.48 -14.62 -18.70
CA ALA A 160 -6.73 -15.55 -17.84
C ALA A 160 -5.25 -15.15 -17.75
N LEU A 161 -4.61 -14.89 -18.87
CA LEU A 161 -3.22 -14.46 -18.94
C LEU A 161 -3.01 -13.09 -18.27
N ALA A 162 -3.98 -12.19 -18.38
CA ALA A 162 -3.94 -10.89 -17.72
C ALA A 162 -3.93 -11.02 -16.18
N VAL A 163 -4.68 -11.95 -15.59
CA VAL A 163 -4.64 -12.23 -14.14
C VAL A 163 -3.24 -12.66 -13.72
N ILE A 164 -2.60 -13.51 -14.52
CA ILE A 164 -1.23 -13.99 -14.23
C ILE A 164 -0.22 -12.83 -14.36
N TYR A 165 -0.31 -12.01 -15.41
CA TYR A 165 0.54 -10.82 -15.54
C TYR A 165 0.32 -9.80 -14.42
N PHE A 166 -0.93 -9.66 -13.95
CA PHE A 166 -1.21 -8.79 -12.82
C PHE A 166 -0.55 -9.31 -11.54
N ALA A 167 -0.60 -10.63 -11.30
CA ALA A 167 0.08 -11.26 -10.18
C ALA A 167 1.62 -11.13 -10.27
N ASP A 168 2.18 -11.15 -11.47
CA ASP A 168 3.61 -10.90 -11.73
C ASP A 168 4.01 -9.42 -11.62
N SER A 169 3.06 -8.52 -11.39
CA SER A 169 3.23 -7.06 -11.44
C SER A 169 3.63 -6.55 -12.83
N ASN A 170 3.38 -7.31 -13.89
CA ASN A 170 3.55 -6.89 -15.27
C ASN A 170 2.29 -6.14 -15.76
N TYR A 171 2.07 -4.96 -15.16
CA TYR A 171 0.86 -4.16 -15.37
C TYR A 171 0.68 -3.69 -16.81
N ARG A 172 1.76 -3.56 -17.58
CA ARG A 172 1.71 -3.16 -18.99
C ARG A 172 1.03 -4.23 -19.84
N GLU A 173 1.51 -5.49 -19.73
CA GLU A 173 0.93 -6.59 -20.50
C GLU A 173 -0.48 -6.92 -20.01
N CYS A 174 -0.72 -6.87 -18.70
CA CYS A 174 -2.06 -7.00 -18.15
C CYS A 174 -3.02 -5.96 -18.75
N TYR A 175 -2.63 -4.68 -18.81
CA TYR A 175 -3.44 -3.62 -19.39
C TYR A 175 -3.70 -3.86 -20.88
N ASN A 176 -2.68 -4.21 -21.65
CA ASN A 176 -2.81 -4.49 -23.09
C ASN A 176 -3.79 -5.63 -23.36
N MET A 177 -3.71 -6.72 -22.60
CA MET A 177 -4.62 -7.85 -22.72
C MET A 177 -6.06 -7.45 -22.40
N LEU A 178 -6.27 -6.80 -21.25
CA LEU A 178 -7.61 -6.45 -20.76
C LEU A 178 -8.29 -5.38 -21.61
N SER A 179 -7.54 -4.38 -22.11
CA SER A 179 -8.13 -3.28 -22.88
C SER A 179 -8.84 -3.74 -24.16
N THR A 180 -8.48 -4.90 -24.69
CA THR A 180 -9.16 -5.52 -25.83
C THR A 180 -10.15 -6.61 -25.39
N ALA A 181 -9.81 -7.42 -24.40
CA ALA A 181 -10.65 -8.52 -23.97
C ALA A 181 -12.00 -8.08 -23.37
N ILE A 182 -12.05 -6.94 -22.67
CA ILE A 182 -13.29 -6.47 -22.01
C ILE A 182 -14.41 -6.06 -22.97
N GLU A 183 -14.12 -5.85 -24.24
CA GLU A 183 -15.14 -5.54 -25.25
C GLU A 183 -16.03 -6.77 -25.53
N ASP A 184 -15.41 -7.95 -25.61
CA ASP A 184 -16.09 -9.19 -25.95
C ASP A 184 -16.34 -10.09 -24.73
N TYR A 185 -15.49 -9.99 -23.69
CA TYR A 185 -15.57 -10.76 -22.45
C TYR A 185 -15.47 -9.87 -21.20
N PRO A 186 -16.54 -9.13 -20.87
CA PRO A 186 -16.53 -8.09 -19.84
C PRO A 186 -16.66 -8.66 -18.42
N LEU A 187 -15.59 -9.26 -17.88
CA LEU A 187 -15.57 -9.72 -16.49
C LEU A 187 -15.42 -8.56 -15.51
N GLY A 188 -16.24 -8.56 -14.45
CA GLY A 188 -16.14 -7.54 -13.40
C GLY A 188 -14.76 -7.47 -12.74
N PHE A 189 -14.07 -8.62 -12.58
CA PHE A 189 -12.70 -8.66 -12.07
C PHE A 189 -11.68 -8.03 -13.03
N SER A 190 -11.89 -8.13 -14.34
CA SER A 190 -11.04 -7.48 -15.36
C SER A 190 -11.09 -5.96 -15.22
N PHE A 191 -12.28 -5.39 -15.08
CA PHE A 191 -12.44 -3.96 -14.80
C PHE A 191 -11.81 -3.54 -13.47
N TYR A 192 -11.93 -4.38 -12.43
CA TYR A 192 -11.27 -4.12 -11.15
C TYR A 192 -9.74 -4.05 -11.31
N MET A 193 -9.11 -4.97 -12.05
CA MET A 193 -7.67 -4.93 -12.33
C MET A 193 -7.26 -3.66 -13.07
N LEU A 194 -8.03 -3.27 -14.10
CA LEU A 194 -7.80 -2.01 -14.83
C LEU A 194 -7.89 -0.79 -13.90
N GLY A 195 -8.88 -0.76 -13.00
CA GLY A 195 -9.00 0.26 -11.98
C GLY A 195 -7.77 0.35 -11.07
N LYS A 196 -7.25 -0.80 -10.62
CA LYS A 196 -6.00 -0.84 -9.82
C LYS A 196 -4.79 -0.35 -10.61
N ILE A 197 -4.65 -0.72 -11.88
CA ILE A 197 -3.56 -0.24 -12.73
C ILE A 197 -3.65 1.28 -12.87
N LYS A 198 -4.83 1.83 -13.11
CA LYS A 198 -5.05 3.28 -13.21
C LYS A 198 -4.75 4.01 -11.89
N THR A 199 -5.07 3.40 -10.76
CA THR A 199 -4.71 3.93 -9.43
C THR A 199 -3.18 4.01 -9.27
N LEU A 200 -2.44 2.98 -9.68
CA LEU A 200 -0.96 2.98 -9.66
C LEU A 200 -0.36 4.06 -10.59
N GLN A 201 -1.04 4.37 -11.69
CA GLN A 201 -0.68 5.45 -12.61
C GLN A 201 -1.10 6.85 -12.11
N GLN A 202 -1.77 6.92 -10.96
CA GLN A 202 -2.36 8.15 -10.39
C GLN A 202 -3.46 8.78 -11.26
N GLU A 203 -4.06 8.00 -12.14
CA GLU A 203 -5.18 8.39 -13.00
C GLU A 203 -6.51 8.07 -12.28
N TYR A 204 -6.79 8.77 -11.17
CA TYR A 204 -7.84 8.41 -10.22
C TYR A 204 -9.25 8.45 -10.82
N ILE A 205 -9.56 9.43 -11.69
CA ILE A 205 -10.86 9.52 -12.39
C ILE A 205 -11.09 8.28 -13.25
N SER A 206 -10.09 7.87 -14.04
CA SER A 206 -10.15 6.65 -14.86
C SER A 206 -10.29 5.40 -13.98
N ALA A 207 -9.56 5.35 -12.86
CA ALA A 207 -9.64 4.25 -11.91
C ALA A 207 -11.06 4.09 -11.33
N ILE A 208 -11.67 5.18 -10.88
CA ILE A 208 -13.05 5.21 -10.36
C ILE A 208 -14.04 4.73 -11.43
N SER A 209 -13.87 5.16 -12.68
CA SER A 209 -14.71 4.71 -13.80
C SER A 209 -14.63 3.19 -13.99
N TYR A 210 -13.43 2.61 -13.98
CA TYR A 210 -13.25 1.16 -14.08
C TYR A 210 -13.80 0.42 -12.87
N PHE A 211 -13.64 0.93 -11.66
CA PHE A 211 -14.25 0.33 -10.47
C PHE A 211 -15.78 0.35 -10.51
N ASN A 212 -16.40 1.41 -11.05
CA ASN A 212 -17.83 1.47 -11.26
C ASN A 212 -18.31 0.44 -12.31
N GLN A 213 -17.53 0.24 -13.38
CA GLN A 213 -17.79 -0.83 -14.34
C GLN A 213 -17.64 -2.22 -13.72
N ALA A 214 -16.63 -2.44 -12.88
CA ALA A 214 -16.49 -3.69 -12.14
C ALA A 214 -17.75 -4.00 -11.30
N GLU A 215 -18.27 -3.01 -10.58
CA GLU A 215 -19.50 -3.15 -9.79
C GLU A 215 -20.71 -3.46 -10.67
N SER A 216 -20.87 -2.79 -11.82
CA SER A 216 -21.96 -3.02 -12.76
C SER A 216 -21.92 -4.42 -13.40
N HIS A 217 -20.73 -5.03 -13.50
CA HIS A 217 -20.51 -6.41 -13.94
C HIS A 217 -20.42 -7.40 -12.75
N ASN A 218 -21.16 -7.13 -11.68
CA ASN A 218 -21.35 -7.99 -10.51
C ASN A 218 -20.11 -8.24 -9.64
N PHE A 219 -19.00 -7.56 -9.85
CA PHE A 219 -17.85 -7.65 -8.97
C PHE A 219 -18.03 -6.73 -7.76
N LYS A 220 -18.83 -7.18 -6.76
CA LYS A 220 -19.22 -6.43 -5.56
C LYS A 220 -18.49 -6.96 -4.33
N THR A 221 -17.18 -6.69 -4.25
CA THR A 221 -16.32 -7.19 -3.17
C THR A 221 -15.84 -6.07 -2.25
N LEU A 222 -15.47 -6.42 -1.02
CA LEU A 222 -14.87 -5.46 -0.08
C LEU A 222 -13.59 -4.83 -0.65
N SER A 223 -12.80 -5.61 -1.41
CA SER A 223 -11.60 -5.10 -2.08
C SER A 223 -11.93 -4.02 -3.11
N LEU A 224 -13.02 -4.20 -3.88
CA LEU A 224 -13.48 -3.19 -4.84
C LEU A 224 -13.81 -1.88 -4.13
N TYR A 225 -14.69 -1.94 -3.12
CA TYR A 225 -15.13 -0.73 -2.41
C TYR A 225 -13.98 -0.05 -1.70
N LYS A 226 -13.08 -0.80 -1.05
CA LYS A 226 -11.89 -0.23 -0.41
C LYS A 226 -10.99 0.50 -1.43
N ASP A 227 -10.64 -0.16 -2.53
CA ASP A 227 -9.74 0.41 -3.53
C ASP A 227 -10.39 1.60 -4.27
N ARG A 228 -11.72 1.54 -4.56
CA ARG A 228 -12.46 2.67 -5.12
C ARG A 228 -12.55 3.84 -4.16
N GLY A 229 -12.82 3.60 -2.88
CA GLY A 229 -12.83 4.63 -1.85
C GLY A 229 -11.47 5.31 -1.69
N ILE A 230 -10.37 4.57 -1.78
CA ILE A 230 -9.02 5.13 -1.79
C ILE A 230 -8.82 6.02 -3.04
N ALA A 231 -9.22 5.56 -4.24
CA ALA A 231 -9.11 6.33 -5.47
C ALA A 231 -9.94 7.62 -5.41
N LYS A 232 -11.19 7.56 -4.90
CA LYS A 232 -12.05 8.73 -4.64
C LYS A 232 -11.39 9.71 -3.66
N GLY A 233 -10.75 9.18 -2.59
CA GLY A 233 -10.02 10.01 -1.62
C GLY A 233 -8.88 10.79 -2.25
N PHE A 234 -8.11 10.17 -3.16
CA PHE A 234 -7.06 10.87 -3.91
C PHE A 234 -7.63 11.89 -4.93
N ASP A 235 -8.81 11.61 -5.50
CA ASP A 235 -9.53 12.55 -6.37
C ASP A 235 -10.27 13.65 -5.57
N LYS A 236 -10.16 13.65 -4.23
CA LYS A 236 -10.81 14.57 -3.29
C LYS A 236 -12.33 14.41 -3.19
N ASP A 237 -12.91 13.35 -3.72
CA ASP A 237 -14.29 12.94 -3.44
C ASP A 237 -14.35 12.20 -2.08
N PHE A 238 -14.13 12.95 -1.00
CA PHE A 238 -14.11 12.37 0.36
C PHE A 238 -15.48 11.84 0.79
N LYS A 239 -16.59 12.38 0.26
CA LYS A 239 -17.95 11.88 0.58
C LYS A 239 -18.16 10.50 -0.03
N GLY A 240 -17.90 10.36 -1.32
CA GLY A 240 -18.02 9.07 -1.99
C GLY A 240 -17.01 8.04 -1.45
N ALA A 241 -15.82 8.49 -0.98
CA ALA A 241 -14.86 7.62 -0.32
C ALA A 241 -15.39 7.08 1.02
N ILE A 242 -16.07 7.91 1.82
CA ILE A 242 -16.72 7.50 3.08
C ILE A 242 -17.82 6.49 2.81
N GLU A 243 -18.67 6.70 1.79
CA GLU A 243 -19.74 5.75 1.42
C GLU A 243 -19.15 4.36 1.10
N ASP A 244 -18.04 4.30 0.35
CA ASP A 244 -17.36 3.04 0.07
C ASP A 244 -16.76 2.39 1.34
N MET A 245 -16.21 3.18 2.28
CA MET A 245 -15.73 2.66 3.57
C MET A 245 -16.87 2.16 4.44
N ASP A 246 -18.04 2.82 4.43
CA ASP A 246 -19.21 2.40 5.16
C ASP A 246 -19.70 1.02 4.69
N LEU A 247 -19.70 0.77 3.37
CA LEU A 247 -20.01 -0.56 2.82
C LEU A 247 -19.01 -1.63 3.28
N CYS A 248 -17.71 -1.28 3.36
CA CYS A 248 -16.70 -2.20 3.85
C CYS A 248 -16.88 -2.53 5.33
N ILE A 249 -17.07 -1.51 6.18
CA ILE A 249 -17.16 -1.64 7.64
C ILE A 249 -18.39 -2.45 8.09
N GLN A 250 -19.48 -2.45 7.32
CA GLN A 250 -20.66 -3.29 7.60
C GLN A 250 -20.32 -4.80 7.58
N ASN A 251 -19.28 -5.22 6.87
CA ASN A 251 -18.93 -6.63 6.66
C ASN A 251 -17.54 -7.00 7.22
N ASP A 252 -16.69 -6.01 7.49
CA ASP A 252 -15.33 -6.21 7.99
C ASP A 252 -14.98 -5.15 9.03
N ASN A 253 -14.67 -5.58 10.24
CA ASN A 253 -14.33 -4.71 11.37
C ASN A 253 -12.81 -4.47 11.46
N SER A 254 -12.12 -4.32 10.33
CA SER A 254 -10.66 -4.11 10.34
C SER A 254 -10.26 -2.68 10.72
N ALA A 255 -9.18 -2.54 11.49
CA ALA A 255 -8.64 -1.25 11.91
C ALA A 255 -8.29 -0.33 10.73
N GLU A 256 -7.87 -0.90 9.59
CA GLU A 256 -7.51 -0.13 8.41
C GLU A 256 -8.70 0.64 7.82
N LEU A 257 -9.89 0.06 7.82
CA LEU A 257 -11.09 0.71 7.28
C LEU A 257 -11.50 1.93 8.11
N TYR A 258 -11.48 1.80 9.43
CA TYR A 258 -11.73 2.94 10.33
C TYR A 258 -10.67 4.02 10.18
N TYR A 259 -9.39 3.64 10.07
CA TYR A 259 -8.31 4.59 9.79
C TYR A 259 -8.54 5.36 8.47
N LEU A 260 -8.87 4.67 7.38
CA LEU A 260 -9.13 5.31 6.08
C LEU A 260 -10.32 6.27 6.17
N ARG A 261 -11.41 5.86 6.82
CA ARG A 261 -12.58 6.72 7.00
C ARG A 261 -12.28 7.92 7.90
N ALA A 262 -11.46 7.75 8.94
CA ALA A 262 -10.98 8.87 9.76
C ALA A 262 -10.15 9.88 8.96
N VAL A 263 -9.31 9.41 8.02
CA VAL A 263 -8.58 10.29 7.10
C VAL A 263 -9.55 11.11 6.26
N PHE A 264 -10.59 10.49 5.69
CA PHE A 264 -11.57 11.19 4.86
C PHE A 264 -12.43 12.17 5.67
N TYR A 265 -12.88 11.79 6.88
CA TYR A 265 -13.55 12.73 7.79
C TYR A 265 -12.65 13.92 8.18
N THR A 266 -11.37 13.69 8.40
CA THR A 266 -10.40 14.76 8.70
C THR A 266 -10.33 15.77 7.55
N ASN A 267 -10.29 15.29 6.30
CA ASN A 267 -10.26 16.16 5.10
C ASN A 267 -11.58 16.93 4.90
N LEU A 268 -12.71 16.40 5.37
CA LEU A 268 -14.00 17.10 5.41
C LEU A 268 -14.17 17.99 6.66
N LEU A 269 -13.12 18.16 7.48
CA LEU A 269 -13.15 18.91 8.74
C LEU A 269 -14.18 18.36 9.76
N GLN A 270 -14.61 17.11 9.62
CA GLN A 270 -15.54 16.41 10.53
C GLN A 270 -14.75 15.72 11.65
N TYR A 271 -14.08 16.51 12.48
CA TYR A 271 -13.12 16.00 13.47
C TYR A 271 -13.74 15.12 14.54
N ASP A 272 -14.98 15.37 14.94
CA ASP A 272 -15.71 14.53 15.92
C ASP A 272 -15.88 13.09 15.43
N LYS A 273 -16.19 12.91 14.13
CA LYS A 273 -16.30 11.58 13.54
C LYS A 273 -14.91 10.95 13.32
N ALA A 274 -13.95 11.76 12.87
CA ALA A 274 -12.59 11.31 12.67
C ALA A 274 -11.96 10.78 13.96
N ILE A 275 -12.18 11.42 15.10
CA ILE A 275 -11.63 10.99 16.40
C ILE A 275 -12.28 9.68 16.89
N ILE A 276 -13.57 9.47 16.63
CA ILE A 276 -14.26 8.20 16.95
C ILE A 276 -13.62 7.06 16.16
N ASP A 277 -13.51 7.22 14.84
CA ASP A 277 -12.98 6.19 13.96
C ASP A 277 -11.51 5.87 14.26
N ILE A 278 -10.66 6.90 14.46
CA ILE A 278 -9.25 6.64 14.74
C ILE A 278 -9.04 5.99 16.11
N ASN A 279 -9.87 6.31 17.11
CA ASN A 279 -9.84 5.61 18.39
C ASN A 279 -10.29 4.16 18.24
N THR A 280 -11.26 3.87 17.39
CA THR A 280 -11.68 2.51 17.07
C THR A 280 -10.53 1.74 16.40
N ALA A 281 -9.87 2.33 15.41
CA ALA A 281 -8.71 1.71 14.75
C ALA A 281 -7.59 1.37 15.76
N ILE A 282 -7.24 2.30 16.66
CA ILE A 282 -6.23 2.09 17.71
C ILE A 282 -6.69 1.04 18.73
N SER A 283 -7.99 0.96 19.05
CA SER A 283 -8.49 -0.06 19.98
C SER A 283 -8.40 -1.49 19.43
N ILE A 284 -8.44 -1.63 18.09
CA ILE A 284 -8.27 -2.92 17.40
C ILE A 284 -6.78 -3.28 17.29
N ASP A 285 -5.93 -2.31 16.94
CA ASP A 285 -4.48 -2.50 16.83
C ASP A 285 -3.75 -1.19 17.18
N ASP A 286 -3.14 -1.14 18.37
CA ASP A 286 -2.42 0.02 18.89
C ASP A 286 -0.94 0.06 18.47
N THR A 287 -0.45 -0.95 17.75
CA THR A 287 0.95 -1.06 17.32
C THR A 287 1.26 -0.32 16.02
N ILE A 288 0.25 0.17 15.34
CA ILE A 288 0.36 0.77 14.02
C ILE A 288 0.62 2.27 14.10
N ALA A 289 1.85 2.69 13.87
CA ALA A 289 2.31 4.09 13.95
C ALA A 289 1.45 5.09 13.17
N LYS A 290 0.93 4.72 11.97
CA LYS A 290 0.10 5.59 11.13
C LYS A 290 -1.22 5.99 11.81
N TYR A 291 -1.77 5.16 12.70
CA TYR A 291 -3.00 5.47 13.42
C TYR A 291 -2.77 6.57 14.47
N HIS A 292 -1.70 6.44 15.26
CA HIS A 292 -1.30 7.47 16.22
C HIS A 292 -0.93 8.78 15.53
N ASN A 293 -0.26 8.71 14.37
CA ASN A 293 0.02 9.90 13.57
C ASN A 293 -1.27 10.60 13.10
N GLN A 294 -2.26 9.83 12.59
CA GLN A 294 -3.54 10.40 12.17
C GLN A 294 -4.29 11.05 13.34
N LYS A 295 -4.27 10.41 14.51
CA LYS A 295 -4.84 11.00 15.73
C LYS A 295 -4.15 12.32 16.10
N GLY A 296 -2.83 12.37 15.97
CA GLY A 296 -2.05 13.58 16.16
C GLY A 296 -2.41 14.70 15.17
N ILE A 297 -2.66 14.35 13.90
CA ILE A 297 -3.12 15.30 12.87
C ILE A 297 -4.51 15.86 13.24
N ILE A 298 -5.44 15.01 13.68
CA ILE A 298 -6.77 15.47 14.11
C ILE A 298 -6.63 16.45 15.27
N PHE A 299 -5.84 16.14 16.30
CA PHE A 299 -5.60 17.02 17.43
C PHE A 299 -4.88 18.32 17.03
N SER A 300 -3.95 18.28 16.08
CA SER A 300 -3.32 19.49 15.55
C SER A 300 -4.29 20.41 14.83
N ASN A 301 -5.21 19.84 14.05
CA ASN A 301 -6.24 20.59 13.32
C ASN A 301 -7.32 21.17 14.24
N THR A 302 -7.50 20.60 15.44
CA THR A 302 -8.37 21.14 16.50
C THR A 302 -7.62 21.97 17.55
N GLU A 303 -6.39 22.35 17.24
CA GLU A 303 -5.51 23.18 18.10
C GLU A 303 -5.13 22.54 19.46
N MET A 304 -5.41 21.24 19.63
CA MET A 304 -5.04 20.48 20.82
C MET A 304 -3.57 20.01 20.71
N TYR A 305 -2.65 20.97 20.65
CA TYR A 305 -1.24 20.68 20.32
C TYR A 305 -0.52 19.80 21.34
N ALA A 306 -0.89 19.88 22.62
CA ALA A 306 -0.31 19.02 23.65
C ALA A 306 -0.62 17.54 23.40
N ASP A 307 -1.87 17.21 23.07
CA ASP A 307 -2.31 15.86 22.76
C ASP A 307 -1.72 15.38 21.41
N ALA A 308 -1.65 16.28 20.43
CA ALA A 308 -1.00 16.00 19.15
C ALA A 308 0.47 15.58 19.32
N ILE A 309 1.22 16.30 20.15
CA ILE A 309 2.63 16.01 20.46
C ILE A 309 2.77 14.61 21.06
N ILE A 310 1.91 14.22 22.01
CA ILE A 310 1.92 12.87 22.62
C ILE A 310 1.66 11.82 21.55
N CYS A 311 0.65 12.00 20.68
CA CYS A 311 0.33 11.06 19.62
C CYS A 311 1.48 10.90 18.62
N PHE A 312 2.13 11.99 18.18
CA PHE A 312 3.27 11.92 17.28
C PHE A 312 4.49 11.26 17.94
N GLN A 313 4.74 11.50 19.23
CA GLN A 313 5.80 10.81 19.96
C GLN A 313 5.56 9.31 20.05
N THR A 314 4.32 8.87 20.32
CA THR A 314 3.93 7.47 20.27
C THR A 314 4.16 6.87 18.88
N ALA A 315 3.74 7.58 17.83
CA ALA A 315 3.96 7.12 16.45
C ALA A 315 5.44 6.96 16.10
N ILE A 316 6.32 7.88 16.55
CA ILE A 316 7.78 7.78 16.37
C ILE A 316 8.36 6.59 17.15
N ALA A 317 7.86 6.33 18.37
CA ALA A 317 8.31 5.18 19.16
C ALA A 317 7.96 3.85 18.49
N LEU A 318 6.77 3.75 17.87
CA LEU A 318 6.32 2.56 17.14
C LEU A 318 7.06 2.38 15.79
N ASN A 319 7.26 3.45 15.04
CA ASN A 319 8.01 3.39 13.78
C ASN A 319 8.81 4.68 13.53
N PRO A 320 10.12 4.70 13.88
CA PRO A 320 10.96 5.89 13.73
C PRO A 320 11.38 6.18 12.28
N GLU A 321 11.09 5.29 11.33
CA GLU A 321 11.53 5.43 9.93
C GLU A 321 10.48 6.12 9.03
N LEU A 322 9.26 6.38 9.51
CA LEU A 322 8.25 7.10 8.74
C LEU A 322 8.64 8.58 8.58
N ASN A 323 8.82 8.98 7.31
CA ASN A 323 9.44 10.25 6.91
C ASN A 323 8.66 11.51 7.30
N TYR A 324 7.36 11.42 7.53
CA TYR A 324 6.49 12.57 7.80
C TYR A 324 6.25 12.83 9.31
N ILE A 325 6.46 11.85 10.20
CA ILE A 325 6.02 11.98 11.60
C ILE A 325 6.87 13.01 12.35
N ASN A 326 8.19 13.03 12.15
CA ASN A 326 9.04 14.06 12.76
C ASN A 326 8.70 15.47 12.26
N ASN A 327 8.27 15.60 10.99
CA ASN A 327 7.81 16.86 10.46
C ASN A 327 6.50 17.31 11.14
N ASN A 328 5.53 16.40 11.26
CA ASN A 328 4.25 16.68 11.93
C ASN A 328 4.43 17.04 13.41
N LEU A 329 5.31 16.32 14.12
CA LEU A 329 5.70 16.68 15.49
C LEU A 329 6.34 18.07 15.55
N GLY A 330 7.20 18.41 14.59
CA GLY A 330 7.80 19.74 14.48
C GLY A 330 6.73 20.84 14.33
N ILE A 331 5.74 20.63 13.46
CA ILE A 331 4.63 21.58 13.27
C ILE A 331 3.82 21.73 14.57
N ALA A 332 3.46 20.65 15.24
CA ALA A 332 2.71 20.71 16.49
C ALA A 332 3.49 21.42 17.61
N LEU A 333 4.80 21.16 17.72
CA LEU A 333 5.69 21.83 18.68
C LEU A 333 5.80 23.33 18.39
N GLU A 334 5.91 23.72 17.12
CA GLU A 334 5.97 25.13 16.73
C GLU A 334 4.67 25.86 17.07
N LYS A 335 3.53 25.26 16.73
CA LYS A 335 2.20 25.82 17.06
C LYS A 335 1.97 25.91 18.57
N ALA A 336 2.55 24.99 19.34
CA ALA A 336 2.56 25.07 20.81
C ALA A 336 3.57 26.06 21.40
N GLY A 337 4.33 26.81 20.57
CA GLY A 337 5.33 27.79 21.01
C GLY A 337 6.73 27.21 21.32
N PHE A 338 6.97 25.92 21.07
CA PHE A 338 8.26 25.26 21.34
C PHE A 338 9.17 25.24 20.11
N THR A 339 9.40 26.40 19.46
CA THR A 339 10.13 26.55 18.20
C THR A 339 11.51 25.89 18.23
N ALA A 340 12.27 25.99 19.33
CA ALA A 340 13.58 25.37 19.44
C ALA A 340 13.51 23.82 19.36
N LYS A 341 12.45 23.21 19.92
CA LYS A 341 12.20 21.76 19.81
C LYS A 341 11.74 21.39 18.39
N ALA A 342 10.90 22.21 17.77
CA ALA A 342 10.46 22.03 16.39
C ALA A 342 11.65 21.97 15.42
N ILE A 343 12.57 22.93 15.51
CA ILE A 343 13.81 22.97 14.71
C ILE A 343 14.60 21.66 14.86
N LYS A 344 14.71 21.11 16.07
CA LYS A 344 15.39 19.83 16.30
C LYS A 344 14.73 18.68 15.52
N HIS A 345 13.40 18.59 15.54
CA HIS A 345 12.66 17.54 14.86
C HIS A 345 12.69 17.68 13.33
N TYR A 346 12.61 18.90 12.79
CA TYR A 346 12.81 19.14 11.37
C TYR A 346 14.21 18.71 10.91
N ASN A 347 15.27 19.02 11.69
CA ASN A 347 16.63 18.60 11.39
C ASN A 347 16.82 17.07 11.48
N ILE A 348 16.16 16.40 12.45
CA ILE A 348 16.13 14.92 12.49
C ILE A 348 15.50 14.36 11.22
N ASN A 349 14.39 14.96 10.77
CA ASN A 349 13.71 14.53 9.55
C ASN A 349 14.59 14.71 8.31
N ILE A 350 15.23 15.86 8.15
CA ILE A 350 16.16 16.13 7.03
C ILE A 350 17.32 15.13 7.02
N LYS A 351 17.87 14.81 8.18
CA LYS A 351 18.98 13.84 8.28
C LYS A 351 18.57 12.45 7.84
N LYS A 352 17.35 12.02 8.21
CA LYS A 352 16.81 10.68 7.83
C LYS A 352 16.25 10.66 6.41
N HIS A 353 15.59 11.74 6.01
CA HIS A 353 14.83 11.86 4.77
C HIS A 353 15.22 13.13 4.00
N PRO A 354 16.43 13.19 3.40
CA PRO A 354 16.98 14.39 2.78
C PRO A 354 16.22 14.89 1.53
N TYR A 355 15.27 14.10 1.05
CA TYR A 355 14.40 14.45 -0.10
C TYR A 355 12.99 14.92 0.32
N TYR A 356 12.74 15.10 1.61
CA TYR A 356 11.44 15.55 2.12
C TYR A 356 11.40 17.09 2.19
N ALA A 357 10.73 17.71 1.21
CA ALA A 357 10.74 19.18 1.00
C ALA A 357 10.20 19.97 2.19
N ASP A 358 9.13 19.46 2.85
CA ASP A 358 8.40 20.23 3.87
C ASP A 358 9.26 20.59 5.09
N SER A 359 10.22 19.73 5.48
CA SER A 359 11.10 20.03 6.60
C SER A 359 12.07 21.15 6.28
N TYR A 360 12.57 21.24 5.04
CA TYR A 360 13.36 22.38 4.59
C TYR A 360 12.52 23.65 4.50
N PHE A 361 11.29 23.54 4.02
CA PHE A 361 10.35 24.67 3.97
C PHE A 361 10.08 25.23 5.37
N ASN A 362 9.71 24.37 6.33
CA ASN A 362 9.42 24.81 7.70
C ASN A 362 10.63 25.46 8.37
N LEU A 363 11.83 24.89 8.22
CA LEU A 363 13.06 25.53 8.72
C LEU A 363 13.37 26.85 8.01
N GLY A 364 13.14 26.89 6.68
CA GLY A 364 13.34 28.11 5.89
C GLY A 364 12.41 29.22 6.30
N ARG A 365 11.14 28.92 6.58
CA ARG A 365 10.15 29.85 7.07
C ARG A 365 10.51 30.37 8.47
N ILE A 366 10.91 29.49 9.39
CA ILE A 366 11.40 29.89 10.72
C ILE A 366 12.62 30.81 10.62
N ALA A 367 13.55 30.52 9.72
CA ALA A 367 14.71 31.36 9.48
C ALA A 367 14.32 32.73 8.88
N TYR A 368 13.32 32.76 8.00
CA TYR A 368 12.76 34.00 7.45
C TYR A 368 12.14 34.87 8.55
N ASP A 369 11.29 34.27 9.39
CA ASP A 369 10.63 34.97 10.51
C ASP A 369 11.65 35.51 11.54
N ALA A 370 12.80 34.82 11.68
CA ALA A 370 13.92 35.26 12.51
C ALA A 370 14.84 36.32 11.82
N ASN A 371 14.47 36.82 10.64
CA ASN A 371 15.26 37.74 9.81
C ASN A 371 16.62 37.16 9.34
N GLN A 372 16.80 35.84 9.38
CA GLN A 372 18.00 35.15 8.91
C GLN A 372 17.88 34.84 7.40
N TYR A 373 17.74 35.88 6.58
CA TYR A 373 17.36 35.77 5.18
C TYR A 373 18.32 34.91 4.35
N LYS A 374 19.64 35.00 4.61
CA LYS A 374 20.63 34.12 3.90
C LYS A 374 20.40 32.63 4.16
N GLN A 375 20.08 32.29 5.41
CA GLN A 375 19.77 30.91 5.80
C GLN A 375 18.40 30.50 5.24
N ALA A 376 17.40 31.37 5.29
CA ALA A 376 16.08 31.13 4.69
C ALA A 376 16.20 30.82 3.20
N ILE A 377 16.92 31.65 2.43
CA ILE A 377 17.15 31.39 1.00
C ILE A 377 17.76 30.02 0.76
N LYS A 378 18.81 29.64 1.52
CA LYS A 378 19.45 28.34 1.36
C LYS A 378 18.47 27.17 1.56
N LEU A 379 17.66 27.22 2.61
CA LEU A 379 16.73 26.18 2.96
C LEU A 379 15.53 26.13 2.00
N LEU A 380 14.97 27.30 1.68
CA LEU A 380 13.82 27.41 0.76
C LEU A 380 14.21 27.07 -0.68
N SER A 381 15.41 27.41 -1.14
CA SER A 381 15.90 26.95 -2.45
C SER A 381 15.96 25.43 -2.50
N LYS A 382 16.49 24.79 -1.43
CA LYS A 382 16.49 23.32 -1.37
C LYS A 382 15.08 22.71 -1.35
N ALA A 383 14.14 23.34 -0.64
CA ALA A 383 12.73 22.94 -0.65
C ALA A 383 12.12 23.08 -2.06
N ASN A 384 12.41 24.19 -2.77
CA ASN A 384 11.92 24.44 -4.12
C ASN A 384 12.50 23.45 -5.15
N ASP A 385 13.78 23.08 -5.03
CA ASP A 385 14.39 22.05 -5.87
C ASP A 385 13.69 20.69 -5.73
N LEU A 386 13.22 20.37 -4.51
CA LEU A 386 12.54 19.13 -4.18
C LEU A 386 11.05 19.16 -4.56
N ASN A 387 10.40 20.31 -4.47
CA ASN A 387 8.99 20.48 -4.83
C ASN A 387 8.77 21.84 -5.54
N PRO A 388 9.07 21.91 -6.87
CA PRO A 388 9.06 23.17 -7.63
C PRO A 388 7.66 23.72 -7.94
N LYS A 389 6.59 23.01 -7.57
CA LYS A 389 5.20 23.46 -7.78
C LYS A 389 4.51 23.93 -6.49
N TYR A 390 5.21 23.90 -5.36
CA TYR A 390 4.62 24.33 -4.11
C TYR A 390 4.74 25.86 -3.95
N SER A 391 3.64 26.53 -4.20
CA SER A 391 3.58 27.99 -4.30
C SER A 391 4.01 28.74 -3.02
N ASP A 392 3.77 28.17 -1.82
CA ASP A 392 4.20 28.79 -0.57
C ASP A 392 5.73 28.80 -0.41
N ILE A 393 6.43 27.75 -0.89
CA ILE A 393 7.89 27.73 -0.90
C ILE A 393 8.41 28.89 -1.75
N GLN A 394 7.86 29.07 -2.94
CA GLN A 394 8.25 30.12 -3.88
C GLN A 394 7.96 31.50 -3.33
N TYR A 395 6.79 31.68 -2.67
CA TYR A 395 6.43 32.91 -2.01
C TYR A 395 7.46 33.32 -0.93
N PHE A 396 7.74 32.40 0.02
CA PHE A 396 8.71 32.70 1.08
C PHE A 396 10.13 32.88 0.55
N LEU A 397 10.52 32.15 -0.50
CA LEU A 397 11.81 32.30 -1.17
C LEU A 397 11.91 33.66 -1.84
N GLY A 398 10.87 34.09 -2.57
CA GLY A 398 10.79 35.42 -3.18
C GLY A 398 10.90 36.52 -2.15
N MET A 399 10.13 36.41 -1.07
CA MET A 399 10.18 37.40 0.03
C MET A 399 11.55 37.41 0.72
N ALA A 400 12.21 36.27 0.91
CA ALA A 400 13.54 36.20 1.49
C ALA A 400 14.60 36.88 0.59
N TYR A 401 14.48 36.76 -0.73
CA TYR A 401 15.34 37.47 -1.66
C TYR A 401 15.10 38.97 -1.60
N ILE A 402 13.84 39.45 -1.59
CA ILE A 402 13.50 40.86 -1.46
C ILE A 402 14.10 41.46 -0.17
N LYS A 403 13.90 40.74 0.97
CA LYS A 403 14.48 41.18 2.26
C LYS A 403 16.00 41.12 2.31
N SER A 404 16.64 40.45 1.36
CA SER A 404 18.10 40.43 1.17
C SER A 404 18.58 41.41 0.11
N GLU A 405 17.73 42.37 -0.32
CA GLU A 405 18.03 43.40 -1.33
C GLU A 405 18.34 42.81 -2.71
N LYS A 406 17.79 41.62 -3.01
CA LYS A 406 17.92 40.91 -4.30
C LYS A 406 16.57 40.94 -5.02
N LEU A 407 16.18 42.13 -5.45
CA LEU A 407 14.83 42.41 -5.94
C LEU A 407 14.46 41.55 -7.17
N GLU A 408 15.37 41.47 -8.14
CA GLU A 408 15.13 40.73 -9.39
C GLU A 408 14.82 39.25 -9.12
N GLN A 409 15.65 38.58 -8.29
CA GLN A 409 15.40 37.18 -7.92
C GLN A 409 14.12 37.06 -7.06
N GLY A 410 13.84 38.02 -6.20
CA GLY A 410 12.63 38.04 -5.39
C GLY A 410 11.38 38.11 -6.24
N CYS A 411 11.33 39.02 -7.19
CA CYS A 411 10.21 39.17 -8.12
C CYS A 411 10.01 37.95 -9.01
N PHE A 412 11.10 37.33 -9.47
CA PHE A 412 11.05 36.09 -10.23
C PHE A 412 10.31 34.96 -9.47
N TYR A 413 10.68 34.71 -8.21
CA TYR A 413 10.02 33.67 -7.42
C TYR A 413 8.61 34.04 -6.98
N LEU A 414 8.28 35.34 -6.81
CA LEU A 414 6.92 35.77 -6.55
C LEU A 414 6.00 35.55 -7.77
N GLU A 415 6.47 35.83 -8.99
CA GLU A 415 5.69 35.51 -10.21
C GLU A 415 5.45 34.00 -10.33
N MET A 416 6.47 33.16 -10.09
CA MET A 416 6.28 31.72 -10.04
C MET A 416 5.26 31.30 -8.98
N ALA A 417 5.30 31.89 -7.79
CA ALA A 417 4.33 31.60 -6.74
C ALA A 417 2.91 31.95 -7.15
N LYS A 418 2.72 33.10 -7.82
CA LYS A 418 1.42 33.54 -8.36
C LYS A 418 0.91 32.59 -9.44
N GLU A 419 1.75 32.19 -10.40
CA GLU A 419 1.42 31.22 -11.43
C GLU A 419 0.99 29.86 -10.84
N ASN A 420 1.62 29.45 -9.73
CA ASN A 420 1.26 28.25 -8.98
C ASN A 420 0.14 28.45 -7.93
N GLY A 421 -0.56 29.62 -7.98
CA GLY A 421 -1.80 29.86 -7.25
C GLY A 421 -1.65 30.46 -5.86
N ASN A 422 -0.49 31.02 -5.50
CA ASN A 422 -0.33 31.74 -4.22
C ASN A 422 -0.93 33.15 -4.31
N THR A 423 -2.03 33.38 -3.60
CA THR A 423 -2.75 34.66 -3.61
C THR A 423 -1.96 35.81 -2.97
N ASN A 424 -1.12 35.54 -1.96
CA ASN A 424 -0.29 36.55 -1.29
C ASN A 424 0.82 37.05 -2.21
N ALA A 425 1.25 36.25 -3.17
CA ALA A 425 2.28 36.65 -4.12
C ALA A 425 1.84 37.83 -5.00
N THR A 426 0.57 37.89 -5.41
CA THR A 426 0.03 39.00 -6.18
C THR A 426 0.22 40.32 -5.47
N GLN A 427 -0.18 40.40 -4.21
CA GLN A 427 -0.01 41.62 -3.40
C GLN A 427 1.47 41.97 -3.19
N ALA A 428 2.32 40.96 -2.94
CA ALA A 428 3.76 41.16 -2.79
C ALA A 428 4.40 41.74 -4.06
N ILE A 429 4.01 41.27 -5.25
CA ILE A 429 4.47 41.81 -6.54
C ILE A 429 4.09 43.28 -6.70
N GLU A 430 2.86 43.64 -6.41
CA GLU A 430 2.39 45.05 -6.47
C GLU A 430 3.21 45.97 -5.57
N ILE A 431 3.55 45.49 -4.37
CA ILE A 431 4.28 46.29 -3.38
C ILE A 431 5.75 46.45 -3.73
N TYR A 432 6.40 45.35 -4.17
CA TYR A 432 7.86 45.33 -4.27
C TYR A 432 8.39 45.31 -5.71
N CYS A 433 7.62 44.84 -6.69
CA CYS A 433 8.12 44.63 -8.04
C CYS A 433 7.63 45.66 -9.06
N ILE A 434 6.48 46.31 -8.84
CA ILE A 434 5.90 47.25 -9.83
C ILE A 434 6.34 48.70 -9.56
N LYS A 435 6.82 49.05 -8.36
CA LYS A 435 7.17 50.45 -8.00
C LYS A 435 8.43 51.00 -8.72
N GLU A 436 9.31 50.19 -9.32
CA GLU A 436 10.49 50.71 -10.02
C GLU A 436 10.25 51.13 -11.46
N SER A 437 9.17 50.65 -12.11
CA SER A 437 8.88 51.06 -13.51
C SER A 437 8.34 52.48 -13.67
N SER A 438 8.03 53.18 -12.57
CA SER A 438 7.51 54.58 -12.58
C SER A 438 8.55 55.62 -12.25
N GLN A 439 9.80 55.26 -11.86
CA GLN A 439 10.86 56.23 -11.60
C GLN A 439 11.84 56.48 -12.75
N ASP A 440 11.87 55.58 -13.78
CA ASP A 440 12.75 55.74 -14.96
C ASP A 440 12.13 56.55 -16.12
N ASN A 441 10.96 57.14 -15.92
CA ASN A 441 10.29 57.97 -16.97
C ASN A 441 10.21 59.47 -16.62
N GLU A 442 10.97 59.96 -15.60
CA GLU A 442 11.10 61.40 -15.34
C GLU A 442 12.58 61.80 -15.27
N GLU A 443 13.34 61.69 -16.37
CA GLU A 443 14.51 62.50 -16.71
C GLU A 443 14.52 62.93 -18.18
#